data_74ab0cc9570d9d6923f897676015af3f
#
_entry.id   74ab0cc9570d9d6923f897676015af3f
#
_cell.length_a   1.000
_cell.length_b   1.000
_cell.length_c   1.000
_cell.angle_alpha   90.00
_cell.angle_beta   90.00
_cell.angle_gamma   90.00
#
_symmetry.space_group_name_H-M   'P 1'
#
loop_
_entity.id
_entity.type
_entity.pdbx_description
1 polymer ?
#
loop_
_entity_poly.entity_id
_entity_poly.type
_entity_poly.pdbx_seq_one_letter_code
_entity_poly.pdbx_strand_id
1 'polypeptide(L)'
;MHHKRRVVITGMGALSALGATPAELWDGLLANRSGVRRVKHLVDSGITVTTGGEVDAVSPRNIDRDHEIANRAIDDALAEANRDAAECGFIWSTGLDTFQMGPGGFVHRSAGRCFSNLSARFNGPRRMIAAACASGTQAVGEAFRLIQNGRVEACVAGGSSVMLTPFYLIGFAGLQAVAVDNGDDPSLACRPFDKRRKGFALADGAGAMVLETLAGAKQRGATVLAEVVGFGMSQDAFDLNRPCDDGAGAELCMRRALGDAQLTSEEIDAVNAHATATYSGDLAEATALRKVFAGRWERVPVSGSKGAIGHAMAAAGVLEAIVAAQTCATGIVPPTVNLRQVDEGCELDHVLAEPRDAGAGTVLSVSFGMGGQNAAIILRRFESTA
;
A
#
# COMPACT_ATOMS: atom_id res chain seq x y z
N MET A 1 8.78 33.53 -3.78
CA MET A 1 8.08 32.25 -3.65
C MET A 1 9.08 31.17 -4.04
N HIS A 2 9.48 30.26 -3.14
CA HIS A 2 10.29 29.11 -3.53
C HIS A 2 9.42 28.22 -4.42
N HIS A 3 9.80 28.04 -5.68
CA HIS A 3 9.17 27.08 -6.55
C HIS A 3 9.30 25.68 -5.90
N LYS A 4 8.18 25.03 -5.64
CA LYS A 4 8.16 23.64 -5.17
C LYS A 4 8.87 22.76 -6.21
N ARG A 5 9.80 21.89 -5.76
CA ARG A 5 10.51 20.97 -6.65
C ARG A 5 9.57 19.87 -7.11
N ARG A 6 9.63 19.49 -8.38
CA ARG A 6 8.94 18.30 -8.89
C ARG A 6 9.64 17.04 -8.40
N VAL A 7 8.85 16.04 -8.01
CA VAL A 7 9.34 14.80 -7.39
C VAL A 7 8.91 13.62 -8.24
N VAL A 8 9.86 12.80 -8.64
CA VAL A 8 9.65 11.65 -9.51
C VAL A 8 10.09 10.36 -8.85
N ILE A 9 9.54 9.25 -9.31
CA ILE A 9 9.90 7.88 -8.92
C ILE A 9 10.82 7.35 -10.00
N THR A 10 11.99 6.81 -9.60
CA THR A 10 12.99 6.27 -10.51
C THR A 10 13.34 4.82 -10.24
N GLY A 11 12.83 4.24 -9.16
CA GLY A 11 12.97 2.82 -8.87
C GLY A 11 11.92 2.33 -7.91
N MET A 12 11.55 1.06 -8.05
CA MET A 12 10.55 0.36 -7.24
C MET A 12 11.01 -1.05 -6.90
N GLY A 13 10.66 -1.52 -5.71
CA GLY A 13 10.85 -2.90 -5.28
C GLY A 13 9.62 -3.39 -4.52
N ALA A 14 9.19 -4.61 -4.77
CA ALA A 14 7.98 -5.16 -4.16
C ALA A 14 8.12 -6.65 -3.86
N LEU A 15 7.75 -7.03 -2.64
CA LEU A 15 7.53 -8.43 -2.25
C LEU A 15 6.12 -8.56 -1.72
N SER A 16 5.36 -9.48 -2.30
CA SER A 16 3.96 -9.73 -1.98
C SER A 16 3.59 -11.20 -2.16
N ALA A 17 2.36 -11.56 -1.86
CA ALA A 17 1.83 -12.89 -2.13
C ALA A 17 1.73 -13.25 -3.63
N LEU A 18 1.87 -12.28 -4.52
CA LEU A 18 1.86 -12.50 -5.98
C LEU A 18 3.25 -12.66 -6.59
N GLY A 19 4.30 -12.32 -5.85
CA GLY A 19 5.68 -12.43 -6.31
C GLY A 19 6.63 -11.51 -5.55
N ALA A 20 7.89 -11.50 -5.98
CA ALA A 20 9.00 -10.82 -5.35
C ALA A 20 9.50 -9.60 -6.14
N THR A 21 8.75 -9.17 -7.15
CA THR A 21 9.08 -8.01 -8.00
C THR A 21 7.84 -7.17 -8.28
N PRO A 22 7.98 -5.87 -8.63
CA PRO A 22 6.87 -5.05 -9.11
C PRO A 22 6.17 -5.64 -10.34
N ALA A 23 6.90 -6.25 -11.26
CA ALA A 23 6.35 -6.88 -12.46
C ALA A 23 5.46 -8.09 -12.12
N GLU A 24 5.92 -8.99 -11.23
CA GLU A 24 5.12 -10.15 -10.80
C GLU A 24 3.86 -9.75 -10.04
N LEU A 25 3.95 -8.68 -9.21
CA LEU A 25 2.79 -8.09 -8.55
C LEU A 25 1.78 -7.60 -9.60
N TRP A 26 2.23 -6.86 -10.60
CA TRP A 26 1.40 -6.30 -11.66
C TRP A 26 0.76 -7.38 -12.52
N ASP A 27 1.54 -8.32 -13.03
CA ASP A 27 1.06 -9.41 -13.86
C ASP A 27 0.03 -10.28 -13.12
N GLY A 28 0.25 -10.51 -11.82
CA GLY A 28 -0.69 -11.23 -10.98
C GLY A 28 -2.03 -10.50 -10.82
N LEU A 29 -1.99 -9.16 -10.67
CA LEU A 29 -3.19 -8.32 -10.60
C LEU A 29 -3.94 -8.31 -11.94
N LEU A 30 -3.24 -8.11 -13.06
CA LEU A 30 -3.85 -8.14 -14.40
C LEU A 30 -4.46 -9.50 -14.73
N ALA A 31 -3.86 -10.58 -14.25
CA ALA A 31 -4.40 -11.93 -14.40
C ALA A 31 -5.57 -12.25 -13.44
N ASN A 32 -6.07 -11.25 -12.68
CA ASN A 32 -7.13 -11.42 -11.67
C ASN A 32 -6.84 -12.58 -10.69
N ARG A 33 -5.56 -12.77 -10.33
CA ARG A 33 -5.09 -13.88 -9.50
C ARG A 33 -5.06 -13.48 -8.04
N SER A 34 -5.51 -14.37 -7.14
CA SER A 34 -5.31 -14.22 -5.70
C SER A 34 -4.08 -15.03 -5.26
N GLY A 35 -3.16 -14.40 -4.53
CA GLY A 35 -2.07 -15.03 -3.81
C GLY A 35 -2.43 -15.40 -2.36
N VAL A 36 -3.66 -15.11 -1.94
CA VAL A 36 -4.18 -15.49 -0.62
C VAL A 36 -4.46 -16.99 -0.60
N ARG A 37 -3.88 -17.68 0.36
CA ARG A 37 -3.95 -19.15 0.46
C ARG A 37 -3.90 -19.64 1.91
N ARG A 38 -4.10 -20.93 2.12
CA ARG A 38 -3.76 -21.55 3.40
C ARG A 38 -2.25 -21.54 3.60
N VAL A 39 -1.83 -21.03 4.75
CA VAL A 39 -0.41 -20.88 5.12
C VAL A 39 0.00 -22.04 6.00
N LYS A 40 0.94 -22.84 5.52
CA LYS A 40 1.32 -24.12 6.14
C LYS A 40 1.72 -23.99 7.61
N HIS A 41 2.60 -23.04 7.95
CA HIS A 41 3.09 -22.89 9.32
C HIS A 41 2.00 -22.42 10.29
N LEU A 42 0.93 -21.77 9.80
CA LEU A 42 -0.25 -21.41 10.59
C LEU A 42 -1.15 -22.64 10.82
N VAL A 43 -1.35 -23.47 9.79
CA VAL A 43 -2.06 -24.76 9.94
C VAL A 43 -1.36 -25.63 10.99
N ASP A 44 -0.03 -25.73 10.88
CA ASP A 44 0.79 -26.53 11.80
C ASP A 44 0.73 -25.99 13.25
N SER A 45 0.38 -24.71 13.46
CA SER A 45 0.22 -24.11 14.79
C SER A 45 -1.11 -24.39 15.49
N GLY A 46 -2.09 -24.94 14.77
CA GLY A 46 -3.41 -25.32 15.31
C GLY A 46 -4.37 -24.18 15.57
N ILE A 47 -4.11 -22.97 15.05
CA ILE A 47 -5.04 -21.83 15.14
C ILE A 47 -6.16 -21.96 14.11
N THR A 48 -7.28 -21.26 14.35
CA THR A 48 -8.47 -21.34 13.49
C THR A 48 -8.39 -20.49 12.22
N VAL A 49 -7.57 -19.43 12.20
CA VAL A 49 -7.37 -18.58 11.02
C VAL A 49 -6.02 -18.92 10.40
N THR A 50 -6.05 -19.63 9.28
CA THR A 50 -4.84 -20.17 8.63
C THR A 50 -4.61 -19.59 7.24
N THR A 51 -5.48 -18.68 6.81
CA THR A 51 -5.47 -18.08 5.48
C THR A 51 -4.76 -16.73 5.50
N GLY A 52 -3.90 -16.47 4.51
CA GLY A 52 -3.17 -15.22 4.37
C GLY A 52 -2.39 -15.09 3.07
N GLY A 53 -1.83 -13.90 2.83
CA GLY A 53 -0.96 -13.60 1.71
C GLY A 53 0.52 -13.75 2.10
N GLU A 54 1.12 -14.91 1.85
CA GLU A 54 2.50 -15.20 2.24
C GLU A 54 3.50 -14.80 1.16
N VAL A 55 4.60 -14.15 1.56
CA VAL A 55 5.76 -13.89 0.70
C VAL A 55 6.63 -15.14 0.66
N ASP A 56 6.72 -15.80 -0.50
CA ASP A 56 7.49 -17.07 -0.66
C ASP A 56 9.01 -16.85 -0.71
N ALA A 57 9.44 -15.65 -1.08
CA ALA A 57 10.85 -15.34 -1.33
C ALA A 57 11.75 -15.46 -0.10
N VAL A 58 11.20 -15.46 1.11
CA VAL A 58 11.91 -15.58 2.38
C VAL A 58 11.21 -16.58 3.28
N SER A 59 11.97 -17.50 3.88
CA SER A 59 11.41 -18.53 4.76
C SER A 59 10.59 -17.94 5.91
N PRO A 60 9.38 -18.45 6.20
CA PRO A 60 8.59 -18.04 7.37
C PRO A 60 9.26 -18.36 8.71
N ARG A 61 10.26 -19.26 8.72
CA ARG A 61 11.06 -19.60 9.91
C ARG A 61 12.25 -18.68 10.13
N ASN A 62 12.53 -17.78 9.19
CA ASN A 62 13.60 -16.80 9.35
C ASN A 62 13.19 -15.77 10.41
N ILE A 63 13.96 -15.70 11.48
CA ILE A 63 13.68 -14.81 12.62
C ILE A 63 13.85 -13.32 12.28
N ASP A 64 14.63 -13.01 11.28
CA ASP A 64 14.85 -11.66 10.76
C ASP A 64 14.10 -11.43 9.43
N ARG A 65 13.01 -12.21 9.20
CA ARG A 65 12.19 -12.17 7.97
C ARG A 65 11.76 -10.76 7.56
N ASP A 66 11.30 -9.94 8.52
CA ASP A 66 10.89 -8.56 8.23
C ASP A 66 12.04 -7.73 7.66
N HIS A 67 13.23 -7.85 8.27
CA HIS A 67 14.44 -7.18 7.79
C HIS A 67 14.87 -7.69 6.40
N GLU A 68 14.76 -8.99 6.15
CA GLU A 68 15.19 -9.58 4.88
C GLU A 68 14.27 -9.18 3.72
N ILE A 69 12.93 -9.25 3.90
CA ILE A 69 11.99 -8.82 2.86
C ILE A 69 12.11 -7.31 2.59
N ALA A 70 12.34 -6.52 3.65
CA ALA A 70 12.57 -5.08 3.53
C ALA A 70 13.86 -4.76 2.74
N ASN A 71 14.98 -5.42 3.08
CA ASN A 71 16.25 -5.24 2.38
C ASN A 71 16.13 -5.56 0.89
N ARG A 72 15.48 -6.67 0.53
CA ARG A 72 15.29 -7.06 -0.88
C ARG A 72 14.50 -6.00 -1.64
N ALA A 73 13.38 -5.51 -1.08
CA ALA A 73 12.62 -4.44 -1.72
C ALA A 73 13.45 -3.16 -1.89
N ILE A 74 14.26 -2.80 -0.89
CA ILE A 74 15.15 -1.63 -0.95
C ILE A 74 16.23 -1.82 -2.01
N ASP A 75 16.86 -2.99 -2.04
CA ASP A 75 17.95 -3.28 -3.00
C ASP A 75 17.44 -3.26 -4.44
N ASP A 76 16.28 -3.84 -4.70
CA ASP A 76 15.64 -3.84 -6.02
C ASP A 76 15.30 -2.40 -6.46
N ALA A 77 14.71 -1.58 -5.57
CA ALA A 77 14.39 -0.19 -5.87
C ALA A 77 15.65 0.65 -6.14
N LEU A 78 16.72 0.48 -5.35
CA LEU A 78 17.98 1.18 -5.55
C LEU A 78 18.68 0.73 -6.84
N ALA A 79 18.64 -0.56 -7.15
CA ALA A 79 19.22 -1.11 -8.37
C ALA A 79 18.50 -0.57 -9.63
N GLU A 80 17.15 -0.58 -9.65
CA GLU A 80 16.37 -0.01 -10.76
C GLU A 80 16.63 1.49 -10.91
N ALA A 81 16.71 2.22 -9.79
CA ALA A 81 17.04 3.65 -9.81
C ALA A 81 18.50 3.93 -10.17
N ASN A 82 19.38 2.95 -10.16
CA ASN A 82 20.85 3.13 -10.21
C ASN A 82 21.33 4.19 -9.20
N ARG A 83 20.98 3.99 -7.91
CA ARG A 83 21.30 4.89 -6.79
C ARG A 83 22.02 4.18 -5.66
N ASP A 84 22.97 4.88 -5.02
CA ASP A 84 23.57 4.43 -3.78
C ASP A 84 22.69 4.85 -2.58
N ALA A 85 22.45 3.93 -1.65
CA ALA A 85 21.71 4.19 -0.42
C ALA A 85 22.33 5.35 0.39
N ALA A 86 23.65 5.47 0.41
CA ALA A 86 24.37 6.53 1.13
C ALA A 86 24.02 7.95 0.64
N GLU A 87 23.56 8.10 -0.60
CA GLU A 87 23.15 9.38 -1.18
C GLU A 87 21.71 9.77 -0.87
N CYS A 88 20.95 8.89 -0.23
CA CYS A 88 19.52 9.04 -0.03
C CYS A 88 19.13 9.34 1.43
N GLY A 89 18.00 10.03 1.61
CA GLY A 89 17.22 9.96 2.83
C GLY A 89 16.49 8.62 2.93
N PHE A 90 15.97 8.29 4.09
CA PHE A 90 15.27 7.03 4.35
C PHE A 90 14.01 7.25 5.19
N ILE A 91 12.85 6.99 4.61
CA ILE A 91 11.56 7.06 5.29
C ILE A 91 10.92 5.67 5.21
N TRP A 92 10.81 5.00 6.34
CA TRP A 92 10.34 3.62 6.36
C TRP A 92 9.17 3.45 7.30
N SER A 93 8.12 2.84 6.81
CA SER A 93 7.01 2.41 7.63
C SER A 93 7.26 1.02 8.17
N THR A 94 7.08 0.87 9.46
CA THR A 94 7.09 -0.43 10.12
C THR A 94 5.71 -0.68 10.70
N GLY A 95 5.32 -1.93 10.66
CA GLY A 95 4.10 -2.37 11.35
C GLY A 95 4.31 -2.47 12.86
N LEU A 96 3.74 -3.51 13.40
CA LEU A 96 3.90 -3.89 14.79
C LEU A 96 5.21 -4.66 14.99
N ASP A 97 5.64 -4.81 16.23
CA ASP A 97 6.75 -5.66 16.59
C ASP A 97 6.49 -7.10 16.11
N THR A 98 7.50 -7.79 15.63
CA THR A 98 7.34 -9.17 15.14
C THR A 98 7.43 -10.16 16.30
N PHE A 99 6.45 -11.06 16.40
CA PHE A 99 6.40 -12.16 17.34
C PHE A 99 6.41 -13.50 16.57
N GLN A 100 7.49 -14.23 16.67
CA GLN A 100 7.66 -15.52 15.98
C GLN A 100 7.89 -16.66 16.97
N MET A 101 7.50 -17.88 16.58
CA MET A 101 7.83 -19.09 17.32
C MET A 101 9.25 -19.53 16.95
N GLY A 102 10.15 -19.50 17.92
CA GLY A 102 11.50 -20.05 17.81
C GLY A 102 11.64 -21.36 18.59
N PRO A 103 12.82 -22.02 18.54
CA PRO A 103 13.07 -23.29 19.23
C PRO A 103 12.88 -23.26 20.74
N GLY A 104 12.98 -22.08 21.37
CA GLY A 104 12.83 -21.87 22.83
C GLY A 104 11.54 -21.14 23.23
N GLY A 105 10.55 -21.02 22.33
CA GLY A 105 9.31 -20.27 22.58
C GLY A 105 9.17 -19.03 21.73
N PHE A 106 8.38 -18.04 22.17
CA PHE A 106 8.19 -16.80 21.44
C PHE A 106 9.46 -15.95 21.39
N VAL A 107 9.82 -15.50 20.21
CA VAL A 107 10.89 -14.53 19.99
C VAL A 107 10.27 -13.21 19.56
N HIS A 108 10.59 -12.17 20.30
CA HIS A 108 10.18 -10.80 20.01
C HIS A 108 11.26 -10.07 19.21
N ARG A 109 10.84 -9.37 18.16
CA ARG A 109 11.67 -8.46 17.38
C ARG A 109 10.99 -7.10 17.31
N SER A 110 11.64 -6.08 17.84
CA SER A 110 11.14 -4.72 17.78
C SER A 110 11.21 -4.17 16.34
N ALA A 111 10.13 -3.55 15.90
CA ALA A 111 10.07 -2.80 14.65
C ALA A 111 11.16 -1.71 14.60
N GLY A 112 11.47 -1.07 15.72
CA GLY A 112 12.56 -0.11 15.84
C GLY A 112 13.93 -0.70 15.57
N ARG A 113 14.19 -1.97 15.92
CA ARG A 113 15.44 -2.68 15.58
C ARG A 113 15.55 -2.92 14.08
N CYS A 114 14.48 -3.37 13.43
CA CYS A 114 14.44 -3.53 11.98
C CYS A 114 14.76 -2.20 11.30
N PHE A 115 14.08 -1.12 11.67
CA PHE A 115 14.35 0.22 11.17
C PHE A 115 15.81 0.66 11.39
N SER A 116 16.36 0.48 12.58
CA SER A 116 17.75 0.87 12.89
C SER A 116 18.75 0.19 11.98
N ASN A 117 18.58 -1.12 11.76
CA ASN A 117 19.48 -1.89 10.89
C ASN A 117 19.37 -1.45 9.43
N LEU A 118 18.15 -1.27 8.90
CA LEU A 118 17.92 -0.80 7.53
C LEU A 118 18.48 0.61 7.33
N SER A 119 18.19 1.50 8.26
CA SER A 119 18.55 2.93 8.16
C SER A 119 20.06 3.20 8.25
N ALA A 120 20.84 2.26 8.77
CA ALA A 120 22.30 2.39 8.87
C ALA A 120 23.01 2.53 7.50
N ARG A 121 22.36 2.13 6.41
CA ARG A 121 22.84 2.23 5.03
C ARG A 121 22.74 3.65 4.44
N PHE A 122 21.97 4.54 5.09
CA PHE A 122 21.58 5.85 4.56
C PHE A 122 22.24 6.99 5.34
N ASN A 123 22.81 7.98 4.66
CA ASN A 123 23.44 9.14 5.31
C ASN A 123 22.52 10.36 5.42
N GLY A 124 21.41 10.39 4.65
CA GLY A 124 20.42 11.47 4.73
C GLY A 124 19.49 11.38 5.94
N PRO A 125 18.48 12.24 6.02
CA PRO A 125 17.46 12.17 7.07
C PRO A 125 16.77 10.81 7.12
N ARG A 126 16.61 10.26 8.33
CA ARG A 126 16.03 8.93 8.56
C ARG A 126 14.81 9.08 9.48
N ARG A 127 13.66 8.56 9.04
CA ARG A 127 12.40 8.62 9.82
C ARG A 127 11.68 7.29 9.78
N MET A 128 11.20 6.86 10.92
CA MET A 128 10.26 5.75 11.04
C MET A 128 8.84 6.30 11.08
N ILE A 129 7.94 5.72 10.30
CA ILE A 129 6.52 6.06 10.27
C ILE A 129 5.71 4.93 10.89
N ALA A 130 4.80 5.31 11.80
CA ALA A 130 3.85 4.39 12.41
C ALA A 130 2.45 5.05 12.43
N ALA A 131 1.62 4.70 11.46
CA ALA A 131 0.27 5.21 11.25
C ALA A 131 -0.70 4.09 10.84
N ALA A 132 -0.56 2.92 11.50
CA ALA A 132 -1.30 1.70 11.18
C ALA A 132 -1.26 1.38 9.67
N CYS A 133 -2.41 1.07 9.06
CA CYS A 133 -2.48 0.72 7.64
C CYS A 133 -2.15 1.89 6.69
N ALA A 134 -2.17 3.13 7.16
CA ALA A 134 -1.81 4.32 6.37
C ALA A 134 -0.28 4.59 6.35
N SER A 135 0.51 3.81 7.09
CA SER A 135 1.95 4.06 7.29
C SER A 135 2.74 4.12 5.97
N GLY A 136 2.50 3.18 5.05
CA GLY A 136 3.21 3.10 3.77
C GLY A 136 2.96 4.32 2.90
N THR A 137 1.71 4.74 2.76
CA THR A 137 1.33 5.95 2.02
C THR A 137 1.91 7.21 2.67
N GLN A 138 1.90 7.28 4.02
CA GLN A 138 2.54 8.40 4.73
C GLN A 138 4.07 8.41 4.53
N ALA A 139 4.73 7.26 4.48
CA ALA A 139 6.16 7.20 4.23
C ALA A 139 6.52 7.78 2.86
N VAL A 140 5.78 7.42 1.81
CA VAL A 140 5.94 7.99 0.46
C VAL A 140 5.65 9.50 0.47
N GLY A 141 4.56 9.92 1.12
CA GLY A 141 4.18 11.33 1.23
C GLY A 141 5.19 12.19 1.99
N GLU A 142 5.78 11.69 3.08
CA GLU A 142 6.83 12.38 3.83
C GLU A 142 8.12 12.51 3.01
N ALA A 143 8.52 11.48 2.28
CA ALA A 143 9.66 11.55 1.36
C ALA A 143 9.42 12.58 0.25
N PHE A 144 8.23 12.58 -0.34
CA PHE A 144 7.80 13.60 -1.29
C PHE A 144 7.96 15.00 -0.70
N ARG A 145 7.50 15.25 0.53
CA ARG A 145 7.65 16.56 1.21
C ARG A 145 9.10 16.96 1.45
N LEU A 146 9.95 16.02 1.86
CA LEU A 146 11.37 16.32 2.07
C LEU A 146 12.05 16.79 0.78
N ILE A 147 11.78 16.11 -0.34
CA ILE A 147 12.35 16.44 -1.64
C ILE A 147 11.75 17.75 -2.18
N GLN A 148 10.41 17.87 -2.15
CA GLN A 148 9.69 19.06 -2.63
C GLN A 148 10.18 20.35 -1.95
N ASN A 149 10.50 20.26 -0.64
CA ASN A 149 10.98 21.38 0.16
C ASN A 149 12.52 21.54 0.12
N GLY A 150 13.21 20.79 -0.71
CA GLY A 150 14.66 20.91 -0.90
C GLY A 150 15.51 20.45 0.29
N ARG A 151 14.99 19.57 1.12
CA ARG A 151 15.73 19.01 2.27
C ARG A 151 16.69 17.89 1.85
N VAL A 152 16.33 17.16 0.80
CA VAL A 152 17.14 16.10 0.18
C VAL A 152 16.91 16.11 -1.34
N GLU A 153 17.84 15.57 -2.09
CA GLU A 153 17.72 15.39 -3.55
C GLU A 153 17.05 14.04 -3.89
N ALA A 154 17.29 13.01 -3.06
CA ALA A 154 16.70 11.69 -3.21
C ALA A 154 16.34 11.07 -1.87
N CYS A 155 15.37 10.19 -1.85
CA CYS A 155 14.89 9.50 -0.66
C CYS A 155 14.35 8.11 -1.03
N VAL A 156 14.73 7.09 -0.27
CA VAL A 156 14.05 5.80 -0.29
C VAL A 156 12.87 5.87 0.68
N ALA A 157 11.68 5.63 0.16
CA ALA A 157 10.45 5.55 0.92
C ALA A 157 9.81 4.17 0.79
N GLY A 158 9.33 3.61 1.89
CA GLY A 158 8.71 2.30 1.81
C GLY A 158 8.22 1.78 3.14
N GLY A 159 8.00 0.47 3.18
CA GLY A 159 7.57 -0.21 4.39
C GLY A 159 7.56 -1.72 4.28
N SER A 160 7.60 -2.37 5.42
CA SER A 160 7.54 -3.81 5.56
C SER A 160 6.61 -4.23 6.69
N SER A 161 6.09 -5.45 6.58
CA SER A 161 5.26 -6.08 7.60
C SER A 161 5.37 -7.60 7.52
N VAL A 162 5.53 -8.26 8.66
CA VAL A 162 5.41 -9.72 8.81
C VAL A 162 4.27 -10.00 9.77
N MET A 163 3.11 -10.33 9.21
CA MET A 163 1.85 -10.43 9.94
C MET A 163 1.33 -11.87 10.08
N LEU A 164 1.89 -12.80 9.32
CA LEU A 164 1.42 -14.20 9.31
C LEU A 164 2.03 -14.99 10.47
N THR A 165 1.68 -14.55 11.68
CA THR A 165 2.05 -15.23 12.93
C THR A 165 0.79 -15.55 13.74
N PRO A 166 0.77 -16.64 14.54
CA PRO A 166 -0.37 -16.96 15.39
C PRO A 166 -0.79 -15.80 16.30
N PHE A 167 0.18 -15.03 16.79
CA PHE A 167 -0.08 -13.89 17.68
C PHE A 167 -1.00 -12.85 17.02
N TYR A 168 -0.66 -12.42 15.79
CA TYR A 168 -1.46 -11.40 15.10
C TYR A 168 -2.79 -11.94 14.60
N LEU A 169 -2.82 -13.16 14.08
CA LEU A 169 -4.07 -13.74 13.57
C LEU A 169 -5.09 -13.94 14.68
N ILE A 170 -4.69 -14.40 15.87
CA ILE A 170 -5.57 -14.49 17.03
C ILE A 170 -6.06 -13.10 17.46
N GLY A 171 -5.15 -12.12 17.53
CA GLY A 171 -5.49 -10.76 17.92
C GLY A 171 -6.52 -10.12 16.97
N PHE A 172 -6.27 -10.16 15.66
CA PHE A 172 -7.18 -9.58 14.67
C PHE A 172 -8.48 -10.39 14.50
N ALA A 173 -8.47 -11.71 14.75
CA ALA A 173 -9.69 -12.50 14.82
C ALA A 173 -10.56 -12.07 16.02
N GLY A 174 -9.93 -11.77 17.17
CA GLY A 174 -10.63 -11.22 18.34
C GLY A 174 -11.27 -9.85 18.08
N LEU A 175 -10.69 -9.05 17.20
CA LEU A 175 -11.26 -7.77 16.74
C LEU A 175 -12.31 -7.94 15.64
N GLN A 176 -12.59 -9.16 15.18
CA GLN A 176 -13.50 -9.47 14.07
C GLN A 176 -13.12 -8.74 12.75
N ALA A 177 -11.84 -8.45 12.56
CA ALA A 177 -11.33 -7.70 11.41
C ALA A 177 -10.83 -8.60 10.28
N VAL A 178 -10.43 -9.86 10.58
CA VAL A 178 -9.98 -10.84 9.60
C VAL A 178 -11.09 -11.81 9.22
N ALA A 179 -11.06 -12.28 7.97
CA ALA A 179 -11.91 -13.36 7.51
C ALA A 179 -11.51 -14.68 8.19
N VAL A 180 -12.44 -15.29 8.92
CA VAL A 180 -12.24 -16.56 9.60
C VAL A 180 -12.47 -17.70 8.61
N ASP A 181 -11.62 -18.70 8.64
CA ASP A 181 -11.75 -19.92 7.81
C ASP A 181 -13.04 -20.67 8.15
N ASN A 182 -13.91 -20.85 7.17
CA ASN A 182 -15.18 -21.55 7.31
C ASN A 182 -15.35 -22.70 6.30
N GLY A 183 -14.24 -23.20 5.77
CA GLY A 183 -14.25 -24.28 4.78
C GLY A 183 -14.36 -23.79 3.32
N ASP A 184 -14.50 -22.48 3.08
CA ASP A 184 -14.47 -21.90 1.75
C ASP A 184 -13.08 -21.99 1.11
N ASP A 185 -13.01 -21.72 -0.20
CA ASP A 185 -11.74 -21.53 -0.92
C ASP A 185 -10.96 -20.37 -0.28
N PRO A 186 -9.74 -20.59 0.24
CA PRO A 186 -8.96 -19.58 0.91
C PRO A 186 -8.63 -18.37 0.00
N SER A 187 -8.53 -18.58 -1.30
CA SER A 187 -8.29 -17.50 -2.26
C SER A 187 -9.40 -16.43 -2.27
N LEU A 188 -10.58 -16.81 -1.79
CA LEU A 188 -11.76 -15.96 -1.68
C LEU A 188 -11.90 -15.28 -0.30
N ALA A 189 -10.95 -15.40 0.60
CA ALA A 189 -11.08 -14.86 1.97
C ALA A 189 -11.20 -13.33 1.98
N CYS A 190 -10.41 -12.63 1.16
CA CYS A 190 -10.47 -11.17 1.04
C CYS A 190 -11.27 -10.77 -0.21
N ARG A 191 -12.39 -10.08 -0.01
CA ARG A 191 -13.38 -9.72 -1.07
C ARG A 191 -13.78 -8.25 -0.92
N PRO A 192 -12.94 -7.30 -1.30
CA PRO A 192 -13.27 -5.88 -1.14
C PRO A 192 -14.58 -5.51 -1.84
N PHE A 193 -15.43 -4.73 -1.17
CA PHE A 193 -16.75 -4.24 -1.61
C PHE A 193 -17.78 -5.33 -1.95
N ASP A 194 -17.43 -6.61 -1.85
CA ASP A 194 -18.37 -7.71 -2.14
C ASP A 194 -19.35 -7.90 -0.98
N LYS A 195 -20.61 -8.19 -1.31
CA LYS A 195 -21.69 -8.46 -0.34
C LYS A 195 -21.36 -9.58 0.64
N ARG A 196 -20.47 -10.51 0.27
CA ARG A 196 -20.06 -11.65 1.10
C ARG A 196 -18.75 -11.41 1.86
N ARG A 197 -18.25 -10.15 1.88
CA ARG A 197 -17.02 -9.82 2.61
C ARG A 197 -17.17 -10.09 4.11
N LYS A 198 -16.11 -10.52 4.74
CA LYS A 198 -16.10 -10.88 6.18
C LYS A 198 -14.84 -10.38 6.90
N GLY A 199 -14.15 -9.42 6.34
CA GLY A 199 -12.87 -8.91 6.81
C GLY A 199 -11.73 -9.19 5.82
N PHE A 200 -10.54 -8.73 6.15
CA PHE A 200 -9.36 -8.91 5.32
C PHE A 200 -8.68 -10.27 5.57
N ALA A 201 -7.84 -10.71 4.64
CA ALA A 201 -6.82 -11.70 4.91
C ALA A 201 -5.52 -10.96 5.25
N LEU A 202 -4.87 -11.31 6.38
CA LEU A 202 -3.54 -10.74 6.70
C LEU A 202 -2.50 -11.17 5.65
N ALA A 203 -1.49 -10.34 5.44
CA ALA A 203 -0.39 -10.66 4.54
C ALA A 203 0.96 -10.17 5.07
N ASP A 204 2.01 -10.87 4.69
CA ASP A 204 3.37 -10.34 4.71
C ASP A 204 3.59 -9.49 3.46
N GLY A 205 4.50 -8.52 3.53
CA GLY A 205 4.87 -7.75 2.36
C GLY A 205 5.93 -6.71 2.67
N ALA A 206 6.59 -6.27 1.61
CA ALA A 206 7.48 -5.11 1.63
C ALA A 206 7.40 -4.38 0.29
N GLY A 207 7.46 -3.05 0.34
CA GLY A 207 7.59 -2.22 -0.83
C GLY A 207 8.57 -1.08 -0.59
N ALA A 208 9.30 -0.70 -1.62
CA ALA A 208 10.22 0.43 -1.60
C ALA A 208 10.13 1.22 -2.90
N MET A 209 10.26 2.53 -2.80
CA MET A 209 10.32 3.46 -3.93
C MET A 209 11.51 4.40 -3.74
N VAL A 210 12.26 4.65 -4.80
CA VAL A 210 13.25 5.73 -4.85
C VAL A 210 12.57 6.95 -5.45
N LEU A 211 12.44 7.99 -4.63
CA LEU A 211 11.96 9.31 -5.03
C LEU A 211 13.13 10.25 -5.16
N GLU A 212 13.11 11.12 -6.18
CA GLU A 212 14.14 12.15 -6.35
C GLU A 212 13.61 13.40 -7.06
N THR A 213 14.39 14.47 -7.05
CA THR A 213 14.03 15.65 -7.81
C THR A 213 14.05 15.34 -9.32
N LEU A 214 13.07 15.84 -10.06
CA LEU A 214 13.06 15.70 -11.52
C LEU A 214 14.33 16.26 -12.17
N ALA A 215 14.87 17.35 -11.62
CA ALA A 215 16.11 17.94 -12.12
C ALA A 215 17.30 16.98 -11.95
N GLY A 216 17.45 16.36 -10.77
CA GLY A 216 18.47 15.37 -10.49
C GLY A 216 18.34 14.12 -11.36
N ALA A 217 17.12 13.60 -11.50
CA ALA A 217 16.81 12.44 -12.36
C ALA A 217 17.22 12.73 -13.82
N LYS A 218 16.83 13.87 -14.36
CA LYS A 218 17.20 14.28 -15.74
C LYS A 218 18.72 14.46 -15.88
N GLN A 219 19.37 15.11 -14.92
CA GLN A 219 20.84 15.36 -14.97
C GLN A 219 21.65 14.08 -15.04
N ARG A 220 21.22 13.02 -14.36
CA ARG A 220 21.90 11.71 -14.37
C ARG A 220 21.36 10.71 -15.39
N GLY A 221 20.38 11.11 -16.22
CA GLY A 221 19.78 10.27 -17.26
C GLY A 221 18.93 9.11 -16.72
N ALA A 222 18.29 9.28 -15.54
CA ALA A 222 17.46 8.26 -14.96
C ALA A 222 16.15 8.07 -15.74
N THR A 223 15.67 6.84 -15.79
CA THR A 223 14.30 6.53 -16.23
C THR A 223 13.32 7.02 -15.16
N VAL A 224 12.36 7.84 -15.57
CA VAL A 224 11.28 8.28 -14.69
C VAL A 224 10.07 7.38 -14.89
N LEU A 225 9.64 6.73 -13.81
CA LEU A 225 8.52 5.78 -13.81
C LEU A 225 7.16 6.48 -13.62
N ALA A 226 7.10 7.44 -12.71
CA ALA A 226 5.93 8.28 -12.45
C ALA A 226 6.34 9.55 -11.70
N GLU A 227 5.42 10.50 -11.55
CA GLU A 227 5.59 11.69 -10.72
C GLU A 227 4.63 11.63 -9.52
N VAL A 228 5.11 11.99 -8.32
CA VAL A 228 4.26 12.23 -7.16
C VAL A 228 3.89 13.70 -7.16
N VAL A 229 2.59 14.01 -7.27
CA VAL A 229 2.12 15.39 -7.44
C VAL A 229 1.34 15.93 -6.25
N GLY A 230 0.81 15.07 -5.38
CA GLY A 230 0.05 15.50 -4.22
C GLY A 230 0.06 14.50 -3.07
N PHE A 231 -0.04 15.04 -1.85
CA PHE A 231 -0.11 14.26 -0.62
C PHE A 231 -1.04 14.93 0.40
N GLY A 232 -1.92 14.14 1.00
CA GLY A 232 -2.85 14.57 2.03
C GLY A 232 -2.93 13.58 3.18
N MET A 233 -3.12 14.09 4.39
CA MET A 233 -3.36 13.31 5.61
C MET A 233 -4.53 13.89 6.39
N SER A 234 -5.19 13.05 7.16
CA SER A 234 -6.21 13.45 8.14
C SER A 234 -6.27 12.45 9.29
N GLN A 235 -7.07 12.79 10.29
CA GLN A 235 -7.38 11.95 11.43
C GLN A 235 -8.90 11.98 11.64
N ASP A 236 -9.53 10.82 11.80
CA ASP A 236 -10.97 10.72 12.07
C ASP A 236 -11.33 11.26 13.46
N ALA A 237 -10.48 10.97 14.46
CA ALA A 237 -10.72 11.28 15.86
C ALA A 237 -12.11 10.79 16.36
N PHE A 238 -12.53 9.61 15.89
CA PHE A 238 -13.86 9.05 16.12
C PHE A 238 -13.81 7.80 16.99
N ASP A 239 -13.22 6.70 16.51
CA ASP A 239 -13.16 5.41 17.20
C ASP A 239 -11.80 4.73 16.95
N LEU A 240 -11.36 3.84 17.86
CA LEU A 240 -10.08 3.15 17.74
C LEU A 240 -10.07 2.07 16.64
N ASN A 241 -11.21 1.43 16.38
CA ASN A 241 -11.32 0.26 15.51
C ASN A 241 -12.14 0.50 14.25
N ARG A 242 -12.99 1.52 14.23
CA ARG A 242 -13.92 1.80 13.13
C ARG A 242 -13.67 3.17 12.52
N PRO A 243 -13.75 3.31 11.18
CA PRO A 243 -13.78 4.61 10.54
C PRO A 243 -15.06 5.37 10.92
N CYS A 244 -15.06 6.68 10.70
CA CYS A 244 -16.28 7.46 10.78
C CYS A 244 -17.25 7.02 9.67
N ASP A 245 -18.49 6.69 10.02
CA ASP A 245 -19.48 6.08 9.12
C ASP A 245 -19.77 6.96 7.88
N ASP A 246 -19.64 8.27 8.01
CA ASP A 246 -19.81 9.22 6.91
C ASP A 246 -18.56 9.41 6.03
N GLY A 247 -17.44 8.76 6.36
CA GLY A 247 -16.18 8.87 5.65
C GLY A 247 -15.51 10.24 5.69
N ALA A 248 -15.85 11.11 6.65
CA ALA A 248 -15.39 12.50 6.67
C ALA A 248 -13.85 12.63 6.73
N GLY A 249 -13.16 11.80 7.51
CA GLY A 249 -11.69 11.80 7.57
C GLY A 249 -11.06 11.35 6.26
N ALA A 250 -11.60 10.29 5.66
CA ALA A 250 -11.15 9.80 4.36
C ALA A 250 -11.37 10.87 3.26
N GLU A 251 -12.53 11.51 3.22
CA GLU A 251 -12.81 12.64 2.32
C GLU A 251 -11.79 13.77 2.52
N LEU A 252 -11.52 14.15 3.76
CA LEU A 252 -10.62 15.25 4.08
C LEU A 252 -9.19 14.99 3.59
N CYS A 253 -8.64 13.77 3.77
CA CYS A 253 -7.29 13.47 3.29
C CYS A 253 -7.21 13.51 1.76
N MET A 254 -8.22 13.00 1.05
CA MET A 254 -8.28 13.05 -0.42
C MET A 254 -8.36 14.48 -0.93
N ARG A 255 -9.21 15.33 -0.34
CA ARG A 255 -9.30 16.76 -0.71
C ARG A 255 -8.01 17.51 -0.42
N ARG A 256 -7.29 17.16 0.66
CA ARG A 256 -5.96 17.73 0.95
C ARG A 256 -4.92 17.31 -0.09
N ALA A 257 -4.94 16.06 -0.55
CA ALA A 257 -4.06 15.60 -1.61
C ALA A 257 -4.34 16.34 -2.94
N LEU A 258 -5.62 16.51 -3.31
CA LEU A 258 -6.03 17.30 -4.47
C LEU A 258 -5.57 18.77 -4.37
N GLY A 259 -5.81 19.40 -3.22
CA GLY A 259 -5.39 20.78 -2.98
C GLY A 259 -3.87 20.95 -3.02
N ASP A 260 -3.10 19.99 -2.51
CA ASP A 260 -1.65 20.02 -2.59
C ASP A 260 -1.12 19.86 -4.02
N ALA A 261 -1.75 18.98 -4.79
CA ALA A 261 -1.47 18.80 -6.21
C ALA A 261 -1.96 19.97 -7.08
N GLN A 262 -2.77 20.85 -6.55
CA GLN A 262 -3.50 21.89 -7.28
C GLN A 262 -4.39 21.29 -8.40
N LEU A 263 -4.99 20.13 -8.11
CA LEU A 263 -5.91 19.42 -9.00
C LEU A 263 -7.33 19.47 -8.48
N THR A 264 -8.24 19.32 -9.39
CA THR A 264 -9.66 19.05 -9.12
C THR A 264 -9.93 17.55 -9.19
N SER A 265 -11.08 17.10 -8.70
CA SER A 265 -11.47 15.69 -8.87
C SER A 265 -11.66 15.29 -10.33
N GLU A 266 -11.91 16.25 -11.24
CA GLU A 266 -12.08 16.00 -12.68
C GLU A 266 -10.79 15.51 -13.36
N GLU A 267 -9.63 15.79 -12.77
CA GLU A 267 -8.31 15.46 -13.30
C GLU A 267 -7.77 14.12 -12.76
N ILE A 268 -8.56 13.41 -11.95
CA ILE A 268 -8.24 12.05 -11.47
C ILE A 268 -8.88 11.03 -12.42
N ASP A 269 -8.07 10.18 -13.03
CA ASP A 269 -8.51 9.19 -14.00
C ASP A 269 -8.90 7.86 -13.37
N ALA A 270 -8.30 7.50 -12.23
CA ALA A 270 -8.60 6.26 -11.51
C ALA A 270 -8.28 6.37 -10.02
N VAL A 271 -8.85 5.46 -9.23
CA VAL A 271 -8.60 5.32 -7.79
C VAL A 271 -8.04 3.93 -7.49
N ASN A 272 -6.88 3.89 -6.82
CA ASN A 272 -6.42 2.71 -6.12
C ASN A 272 -6.93 2.80 -4.68
N ALA A 273 -7.94 2.00 -4.37
CA ALA A 273 -8.69 2.04 -3.12
C ALA A 273 -7.98 1.30 -1.98
N HIS A 274 -8.26 1.72 -0.75
CA HIS A 274 -7.83 0.97 0.43
C HIS A 274 -8.45 -0.42 0.51
N ALA A 275 -9.77 -0.54 0.31
CA ALA A 275 -10.46 -1.78 -0.04
C ALA A 275 -10.10 -2.99 0.85
N THR A 276 -10.41 -2.91 2.15
CA THR A 276 -9.99 -3.93 3.15
C THR A 276 -10.91 -5.15 3.22
N ALA A 277 -12.05 -5.15 2.55
CA ALA A 277 -13.10 -6.16 2.71
C ALA A 277 -13.72 -6.20 4.12
N THR A 278 -13.53 -5.16 4.94
CA THR A 278 -14.29 -4.98 6.18
C THR A 278 -15.61 -4.31 5.89
N TYR A 279 -16.66 -4.66 6.67
CA TYR A 279 -18.00 -4.12 6.40
C TYR A 279 -18.04 -2.60 6.49
N SER A 280 -17.61 -2.04 7.62
CA SER A 280 -17.63 -0.59 7.85
C SER A 280 -16.56 0.16 7.05
N GLY A 281 -15.37 -0.45 6.85
CA GLY A 281 -14.28 0.18 6.11
C GLY A 281 -14.64 0.47 4.66
N ASP A 282 -15.09 -0.56 3.94
CA ASP A 282 -15.45 -0.43 2.53
C ASP A 282 -16.65 0.52 2.32
N LEU A 283 -17.63 0.51 3.25
CA LEU A 283 -18.79 1.39 3.18
C LEU A 283 -18.40 2.87 3.40
N ALA A 284 -17.57 3.14 4.41
CA ALA A 284 -17.08 4.50 4.69
C ALA A 284 -16.20 5.03 3.53
N GLU A 285 -15.35 4.16 2.96
CA GLU A 285 -14.52 4.49 1.80
C GLU A 285 -15.38 4.83 0.58
N ALA A 286 -16.36 3.99 0.24
CA ALA A 286 -17.27 4.24 -0.87
C ALA A 286 -18.04 5.55 -0.67
N THR A 287 -18.47 5.84 0.55
CA THR A 287 -19.15 7.09 0.91
C THR A 287 -18.25 8.31 0.70
N ALA A 288 -16.98 8.24 1.14
CA ALA A 288 -16.00 9.30 0.95
C ALA A 288 -15.69 9.54 -0.53
N LEU A 289 -15.48 8.45 -1.31
CA LEU A 289 -15.23 8.54 -2.75
C LEU A 289 -16.40 9.17 -3.50
N ARG A 290 -17.65 8.80 -3.19
CA ARG A 290 -18.83 9.46 -3.79
C ARG A 290 -18.88 10.96 -3.50
N LYS A 291 -18.48 11.40 -2.30
CA LYS A 291 -18.41 12.83 -1.95
C LYS A 291 -17.30 13.57 -2.69
N VAL A 292 -16.10 12.96 -2.81
CA VAL A 292 -14.97 13.57 -3.52
C VAL A 292 -15.24 13.68 -5.02
N PHE A 293 -15.84 12.64 -5.61
CA PHE A 293 -16.15 12.56 -7.03
C PHE A 293 -17.63 12.84 -7.33
N ALA A 294 -18.28 13.74 -6.57
CA ALA A 294 -19.68 14.06 -6.75
C ALA A 294 -19.99 14.41 -8.22
N GLY A 295 -21.03 13.77 -8.78
CA GLY A 295 -21.43 13.92 -10.18
C GLY A 295 -20.65 13.08 -11.20
N ARG A 296 -19.57 12.36 -10.78
CA ARG A 296 -18.78 11.50 -11.69
C ARG A 296 -18.29 10.18 -11.09
N TRP A 297 -18.60 9.87 -9.84
CA TRP A 297 -18.13 8.66 -9.15
C TRP A 297 -18.51 7.36 -9.89
N GLU A 298 -19.55 7.36 -10.72
CA GLU A 298 -19.94 6.25 -11.60
C GLU A 298 -19.05 6.10 -12.84
N ARG A 299 -18.07 6.95 -13.02
CA ARG A 299 -17.21 7.01 -14.22
C ARG A 299 -15.72 7.16 -13.87
N VAL A 300 -15.37 7.01 -12.60
CA VAL A 300 -13.98 6.99 -12.14
C VAL A 300 -13.65 5.55 -11.75
N PRO A 301 -12.84 4.84 -12.55
CA PRO A 301 -12.47 3.46 -12.27
C PRO A 301 -11.86 3.30 -10.88
N VAL A 302 -12.39 2.36 -10.10
CA VAL A 302 -11.92 2.03 -8.75
C VAL A 302 -11.42 0.58 -8.72
N SER A 303 -10.23 0.39 -8.19
CA SER A 303 -9.61 -0.91 -8.00
C SER A 303 -8.97 -1.05 -6.63
N GLY A 304 -9.08 -2.23 -6.02
CA GLY A 304 -8.44 -2.58 -4.76
C GLY A 304 -7.57 -3.83 -4.89
N SER A 305 -6.32 -3.75 -4.46
CA SER A 305 -5.34 -4.84 -4.60
C SER A 305 -5.43 -5.92 -3.52
N LYS A 306 -6.08 -5.64 -2.38
CA LYS A 306 -6.06 -6.54 -1.21
C LYS A 306 -6.79 -7.87 -1.41
N GLY A 307 -7.74 -7.95 -2.35
CA GLY A 307 -8.31 -9.24 -2.78
C GLY A 307 -7.28 -10.19 -3.37
N ALA A 308 -6.25 -9.63 -3.98
CA ALA A 308 -5.16 -10.35 -4.61
C ALA A 308 -4.01 -10.67 -3.65
N ILE A 309 -3.50 -9.67 -2.92
CA ILE A 309 -2.29 -9.81 -2.11
C ILE A 309 -2.55 -10.01 -0.61
N GLY A 310 -3.79 -9.83 -0.14
CA GLY A 310 -4.10 -9.68 1.28
C GLY A 310 -3.71 -8.30 1.81
N HIS A 311 -3.85 -8.09 3.11
CA HIS A 311 -3.56 -6.83 3.77
C HIS A 311 -2.19 -6.87 4.47
N ALA A 312 -1.18 -6.28 3.85
CA ALA A 312 0.20 -6.21 4.37
C ALA A 312 0.42 -5.02 5.34
N MET A 313 -0.63 -4.51 6.00
CA MET A 313 -0.59 -3.47 7.05
C MET A 313 0.28 -2.27 6.69
N ALA A 314 1.43 -2.08 7.37
CA ALA A 314 2.32 -0.95 7.14
C ALA A 314 2.94 -0.94 5.73
N ALA A 315 3.10 -2.09 5.09
CA ALA A 315 3.59 -2.19 3.71
C ALA A 315 2.48 -1.96 2.66
N ALA A 316 1.20 -2.05 3.04
CA ALA A 316 0.10 -2.02 2.08
C ALA A 316 0.12 -0.75 1.20
N GLY A 317 0.24 0.43 1.82
CA GLY A 317 0.16 1.69 1.09
C GLY A 317 1.31 1.92 0.10
N VAL A 318 2.51 1.39 0.35
CA VAL A 318 3.60 1.49 -0.62
C VAL A 318 3.46 0.47 -1.75
N LEU A 319 2.98 -0.75 -1.49
CA LEU A 319 2.64 -1.72 -2.53
C LEU A 319 1.53 -1.17 -3.46
N GLU A 320 0.54 -0.52 -2.89
CA GLU A 320 -0.55 0.15 -3.60
C GLU A 320 -0.07 1.37 -4.39
N ALA A 321 0.91 2.13 -3.87
CA ALA A 321 1.56 3.20 -4.60
C ALA A 321 2.34 2.69 -5.83
N ILE A 322 3.00 1.51 -5.71
CA ILE A 322 3.65 0.83 -6.84
C ILE A 322 2.62 0.44 -7.91
N VAL A 323 1.47 -0.12 -7.51
CA VAL A 323 0.37 -0.44 -8.42
C VAL A 323 -0.17 0.83 -9.10
N ALA A 324 -0.34 1.93 -8.35
CA ALA A 324 -0.78 3.21 -8.91
C ALA A 324 0.23 3.79 -9.91
N ALA A 325 1.55 3.67 -9.65
CA ALA A 325 2.60 4.08 -10.59
C ALA A 325 2.54 3.27 -11.90
N GLN A 326 2.34 1.96 -11.81
CA GLN A 326 2.18 1.09 -12.98
C GLN A 326 0.87 1.38 -13.74
N THR A 327 -0.21 1.70 -13.03
CA THR A 327 -1.46 2.19 -13.64
C THR A 327 -1.21 3.48 -14.42
N CYS A 328 -0.50 4.46 -13.84
CA CYS A 328 -0.13 5.70 -14.54
C CYS A 328 0.70 5.42 -15.80
N ALA A 329 1.68 4.53 -15.71
CA ALA A 329 2.58 4.22 -16.82
C ALA A 329 1.86 3.54 -18.00
N THR A 330 0.98 2.57 -17.70
CA THR A 330 0.29 1.75 -18.70
C THR A 330 -1.06 2.31 -19.16
N GLY A 331 -1.76 3.05 -18.31
CA GLY A 331 -3.15 3.45 -18.50
C GLY A 331 -4.17 2.39 -18.12
N ILE A 332 -3.72 1.20 -17.70
CA ILE A 332 -4.56 0.05 -17.37
C ILE A 332 -4.87 0.08 -15.88
N VAL A 333 -6.14 -0.12 -15.52
CA VAL A 333 -6.59 -0.28 -14.14
C VAL A 333 -6.85 -1.78 -13.90
N PRO A 334 -6.16 -2.43 -12.94
CA PRO A 334 -6.37 -3.84 -12.66
C PRO A 334 -7.73 -4.09 -11.99
N PRO A 335 -8.27 -5.32 -12.08
CA PRO A 335 -9.54 -5.65 -11.43
C PRO A 335 -9.41 -5.71 -9.91
N THR A 336 -10.53 -5.46 -9.22
CA THR A 336 -10.68 -5.79 -7.79
C THR A 336 -10.94 -7.29 -7.66
N VAL A 337 -9.89 -8.03 -7.32
CA VAL A 337 -9.94 -9.49 -7.21
C VAL A 337 -11.00 -9.92 -6.19
N ASN A 338 -11.80 -10.94 -6.50
CA ASN A 338 -12.88 -11.50 -5.70
C ASN A 338 -14.15 -10.65 -5.57
N LEU A 339 -14.23 -9.45 -6.16
CA LEU A 339 -15.47 -8.68 -6.23
C LEU A 339 -16.37 -9.26 -7.32
N ARG A 340 -17.45 -9.91 -6.90
CA ARG A 340 -18.45 -10.52 -7.81
C ARG A 340 -19.83 -9.88 -7.70
N GLN A 341 -20.21 -9.46 -6.50
CA GLN A 341 -21.48 -8.81 -6.22
C GLN A 341 -21.24 -7.65 -5.27
N VAL A 342 -21.31 -6.44 -5.80
CA VAL A 342 -21.16 -5.21 -5.02
C VAL A 342 -22.23 -5.16 -3.92
N ASP A 343 -21.81 -4.82 -2.69
CA ASP A 343 -22.73 -4.65 -1.57
C ASP A 343 -23.45 -3.30 -1.65
N GLU A 344 -24.66 -3.26 -1.08
CA GLU A 344 -25.44 -2.04 -0.97
C GLU A 344 -24.65 -0.93 -0.24
N GLY A 345 -24.62 0.25 -0.83
CA GLY A 345 -23.86 1.40 -0.33
C GLY A 345 -22.38 1.41 -0.73
N CYS A 346 -21.87 0.35 -1.38
CA CYS A 346 -20.51 0.26 -1.90
C CYS A 346 -20.44 0.48 -3.42
N GLU A 347 -21.51 0.96 -4.05
CA GLU A 347 -21.56 1.19 -5.49
C GLU A 347 -20.58 2.30 -5.90
N LEU A 348 -19.67 1.93 -6.80
CA LEU A 348 -18.67 2.78 -7.47
C LEU A 348 -18.43 2.21 -8.88
N ASP A 349 -17.63 2.85 -9.70
CA ASP A 349 -17.21 2.30 -10.99
C ASP A 349 -16.09 1.25 -10.79
N HIS A 350 -16.42 0.14 -10.14
CA HIS A 350 -15.45 -0.93 -9.88
C HIS A 350 -14.97 -1.58 -11.16
N VAL A 351 -13.65 -1.80 -11.26
CA VAL A 351 -13.08 -2.66 -12.28
C VAL A 351 -13.27 -4.12 -11.84
N LEU A 352 -14.05 -4.88 -12.61
CA LEU A 352 -14.44 -6.26 -12.29
C LEU A 352 -13.76 -7.23 -13.27
N ALA A 353 -13.41 -8.40 -12.79
CA ALA A 353 -12.92 -9.57 -13.53
C ALA A 353 -11.75 -9.33 -14.51
N GLU A 354 -11.87 -8.37 -15.43
CA GLU A 354 -10.87 -8.06 -16.45
C GLU A 354 -10.25 -6.69 -16.23
N PRO A 355 -8.95 -6.51 -16.52
CA PRO A 355 -8.31 -5.21 -16.50
C PRO A 355 -9.00 -4.24 -17.46
N ARG A 356 -9.08 -2.97 -17.09
CA ARG A 356 -9.69 -1.92 -17.93
C ARG A 356 -8.62 -0.99 -18.45
N ASP A 357 -8.52 -0.87 -19.79
CA ASP A 357 -7.78 0.24 -20.41
C ASP A 357 -8.63 1.52 -20.25
N ALA A 358 -8.24 2.34 -19.29
CA ALA A 358 -8.90 3.60 -18.99
C ALA A 358 -8.09 4.81 -19.45
N GLY A 359 -6.92 4.59 -20.07
CA GLY A 359 -5.97 5.65 -20.38
C GLY A 359 -5.48 6.41 -19.14
N ALA A 360 -5.62 5.81 -17.95
CA ALA A 360 -5.40 6.47 -16.67
C ALA A 360 -3.96 7.01 -16.56
N GLY A 361 -3.82 8.33 -16.54
CA GLY A 361 -2.55 9.02 -16.39
C GLY A 361 -2.37 9.66 -15.01
N THR A 362 -3.46 9.91 -14.27
CA THR A 362 -3.44 10.49 -12.92
C THR A 362 -4.25 9.59 -11.98
N VAL A 363 -3.59 9.02 -10.97
CA VAL A 363 -4.18 8.04 -10.05
C VAL A 363 -4.12 8.55 -8.61
N LEU A 364 -5.26 8.51 -7.93
CA LEU A 364 -5.37 8.73 -6.50
C LEU A 364 -5.25 7.38 -5.77
N SER A 365 -4.24 7.23 -4.90
CA SER A 365 -4.08 6.07 -4.03
C SER A 365 -4.36 6.44 -2.58
N VAL A 366 -5.18 5.66 -1.87
CA VAL A 366 -5.65 5.98 -0.52
C VAL A 366 -5.40 4.85 0.46
N SER A 367 -5.14 5.20 1.72
CA SER A 367 -4.97 4.25 2.82
C SER A 367 -5.62 4.79 4.09
N PHE A 368 -6.42 3.96 4.75
CA PHE A 368 -7.12 4.29 5.98
C PHE A 368 -6.72 3.32 7.09
N GLY A 369 -6.19 3.86 8.18
CA GLY A 369 -5.65 3.07 9.29
C GLY A 369 -6.61 2.95 10.47
N MET A 370 -6.56 1.82 11.16
CA MET A 370 -7.17 1.67 12.48
C MET A 370 -6.65 2.79 13.39
N GLY A 371 -7.53 3.36 14.23
CA GLY A 371 -7.25 4.59 14.98
C GLY A 371 -7.52 5.86 14.20
N GLY A 372 -8.02 5.76 12.94
CA GLY A 372 -8.50 6.88 12.14
C GLY A 372 -7.40 7.66 11.40
N GLN A 373 -6.19 7.11 11.26
CA GLN A 373 -5.16 7.74 10.42
C GLN A 373 -5.46 7.52 8.95
N ASN A 374 -5.57 8.59 8.19
CA ASN A 374 -5.84 8.56 6.77
C ASN A 374 -4.71 9.21 5.97
N ALA A 375 -4.39 8.64 4.82
CA ALA A 375 -3.42 9.19 3.90
C ALA A 375 -3.86 8.98 2.44
N ALA A 376 -3.53 9.94 1.59
CA ALA A 376 -3.79 9.90 0.17
C ALA A 376 -2.59 10.48 -0.59
N ILE A 377 -2.18 9.83 -1.66
CA ILE A 377 -1.18 10.34 -2.60
C ILE A 377 -1.76 10.37 -4.01
N ILE A 378 -1.29 11.31 -4.80
CA ILE A 378 -1.63 11.41 -6.22
C ILE A 378 -0.36 11.19 -7.04
N LEU A 379 -0.44 10.21 -7.91
CA LEU A 379 0.60 9.87 -8.87
C LEU A 379 0.16 10.27 -10.27
N ARG A 380 1.12 10.69 -11.09
CA ARG A 380 0.87 11.09 -12.47
C ARG A 380 1.88 10.45 -13.41
N ARG A 381 1.41 10.08 -14.61
CA ARG A 381 2.28 9.69 -15.73
C ARG A 381 3.29 10.80 -15.99
N PHE A 382 4.54 10.41 -16.10
CA PHE A 382 5.58 11.34 -16.51
C PHE A 382 5.57 11.48 -18.03
N GLU A 383 5.36 12.69 -18.50
CA GLU A 383 5.51 13.05 -19.90
C GLU A 383 6.87 13.72 -20.08
N SER A 384 7.74 13.10 -20.87
CA SER A 384 8.98 13.74 -21.27
C SER A 384 8.63 14.90 -22.19
N THR A 385 8.69 16.13 -21.68
CA THR A 385 8.72 17.27 -22.58
C THR A 385 9.97 17.16 -23.44
N ALA A 386 9.77 16.95 -24.74
CA ALA A 386 10.82 16.92 -25.76
C ALA A 386 11.66 18.21 -25.73
#